data_5ec49a933e0de3c0ea7c21671f437c92
#
_entry.id   5ec49a933e0de3c0ea7c21671f437c92
#
_cell.length_a   1.000
_cell.length_b   1.000
_cell.length_c   1.000
_cell.angle_alpha   90.00
_cell.angle_beta   90.00
_cell.angle_gamma   90.00
#
_symmetry.space_group_name_H-M   'P 1'
#
loop_
_entity.id
_entity.type
_entity.pdbx_description
1 polymer ?
#
loop_
_entity_poly.entity_id
_entity_poly.type
_entity_poly.pdbx_seq_one_letter_code
_entity_poly.pdbx_strand_id
1 'polypeptide(L)' 'REVKEENFSEELYFRLYKLLGDEKYLIKSYEKLQEAVIKLDDDIKNVYLNYPIEKKIMSEYRKAVKKSG' A
#
# COMPACT_ATOMS: atom_id res chain seq x y z
N ARG A 1 -22.13 9.63 8.94
CA ARG A 1 -21.27 8.63 9.57
C ARG A 1 -19.80 8.90 9.26
N GLU A 2 -18.97 8.92 10.27
CA GLU A 2 -17.55 9.14 10.09
C GLU A 2 -16.85 7.84 9.68
N VAL A 3 -15.93 7.97 8.75
CA VAL A 3 -15.05 6.85 8.37
C VAL A 3 -13.66 7.20 8.87
N LYS A 4 -13.13 6.35 9.75
CA LYS A 4 -11.80 6.59 10.30
C LYS A 4 -10.74 6.05 9.34
N GLU A 5 -9.70 6.84 9.11
CA GLU A 5 -8.62 6.44 8.23
C GLU A 5 -7.93 5.17 8.69
N GLU A 6 -7.86 4.96 9.99
CA GLU A 6 -7.22 3.77 10.54
C GLU A 6 -7.89 2.47 10.12
N ASN A 7 -9.14 2.55 9.65
CA ASN A 7 -9.89 1.40 9.15
C ASN A 7 -9.68 1.16 7.66
N PHE A 8 -8.97 2.05 6.99
CA PHE A 8 -8.73 1.89 5.57
C PHE A 8 -7.68 0.81 5.33
N SER A 9 -7.93 -0.01 4.31
CA SER A 9 -6.97 -1.01 3.90
C SER A 9 -5.96 -0.41 2.92
N GLU A 10 -4.85 -1.13 2.70
CA GLU A 10 -3.85 -0.70 1.72
C GLU A 10 -4.47 -0.55 0.33
N GLU A 11 -5.43 -1.41 0.01
CA GLU A 11 -6.12 -1.31 -1.28
C GLU A 11 -6.90 -0.02 -1.40
N LEU A 12 -7.60 0.37 -0.34
CA LEU A 12 -8.38 1.59 -0.36
C LEU A 12 -7.50 2.82 -0.52
N TYR A 13 -6.40 2.87 0.24
CA TYR A 13 -5.43 3.96 0.11
C TYR A 13 -4.85 4.03 -1.30
N PHE A 14 -4.56 2.88 -1.88
CA PHE A 14 -4.02 2.84 -3.23
C PHE A 14 -5.01 3.37 -4.26
N ARG A 15 -6.29 3.03 -4.08
CA ARG A 15 -7.34 3.55 -4.96
C ARG A 15 -7.48 5.06 -4.82
N LEU A 16 -7.36 5.57 -3.60
CA LEU A 16 -7.40 7.01 -3.37
C LEU A 16 -6.22 7.70 -4.05
N TYR A 17 -5.05 7.07 -3.98
CA TYR A 17 -3.89 7.59 -4.67
C TYR A 17 -4.12 7.68 -6.18
N LYS A 18 -4.69 6.64 -6.78
CA LYS A 18 -4.97 6.64 -8.21
C LYS A 18 -6.01 7.68 -8.58
N LEU A 19 -7.00 7.87 -7.73
CA LEU A 19 -8.10 8.80 -7.99
C LEU A 19 -7.67 10.25 -7.82
N LEU A 20 -6.96 10.55 -6.75
CA LEU A 20 -6.60 11.91 -6.38
C LEU A 20 -5.20 12.34 -6.84
N GLY A 21 -4.35 11.39 -7.13
CA GLY A 21 -2.99 11.67 -7.57
C GLY A 21 -2.08 12.20 -6.47
N ASP A 22 -2.46 12.01 -5.21
CA ASP A 22 -1.70 12.51 -4.07
C ASP A 22 -0.82 11.41 -3.50
N GLU A 23 0.49 11.61 -3.55
CA GLU A 23 1.46 10.60 -3.13
C GLU A 23 1.35 10.22 -1.66
N LYS A 24 0.76 11.06 -0.83
CA LYS A 24 0.61 10.71 0.58
C LYS A 24 -0.27 9.47 0.76
N TYR A 25 -1.23 9.26 -0.13
CA TYR A 25 -2.07 8.06 -0.08
C TYR A 25 -1.29 6.82 -0.52
N LEU A 26 -0.35 7.00 -1.44
CA LEU A 26 0.54 5.90 -1.82
C LEU A 26 1.42 5.49 -0.65
N ILE A 27 1.98 6.47 0.06
CA ILE A 27 2.81 6.19 1.24
C ILE A 27 2.01 5.48 2.31
N LYS A 28 0.78 5.94 2.56
CA LYS A 28 -0.10 5.30 3.53
C LYS A 28 -0.45 3.87 3.14
N SER A 29 -0.70 3.63 1.85
CA SER A 29 -1.01 2.28 1.38
C SER A 29 0.20 1.36 1.59
N TYR A 30 1.39 1.86 1.33
CA TYR A 30 2.62 1.09 1.53
C TYR A 30 2.82 0.77 3.02
N GLU A 31 2.58 1.74 3.89
CA GLU A 31 2.71 1.53 5.33
C GLU A 31 1.73 0.48 5.83
N LYS A 32 0.49 0.54 5.37
CA LYS A 32 -0.51 -0.47 5.74
C LYS A 32 -0.12 -1.84 5.24
N LEU A 33 0.41 -1.91 4.04
CA LEU A 33 0.90 -3.15 3.46
C LEU A 33 2.01 -3.75 4.33
N GLN A 34 2.95 -2.92 4.76
CA GLN A 34 4.06 -3.39 5.59
C GLN A 34 3.57 -3.87 6.95
N GLU A 35 2.61 -3.19 7.55
CA GLU A 35 2.03 -3.62 8.81
C GLU A 35 1.39 -5.00 8.70
N ALA A 36 0.69 -5.24 7.60
CA ALA A 36 0.07 -6.54 7.37
C ALA A 36 1.11 -7.62 7.14
N VAL A 37 2.15 -7.29 6.38
CA VAL A 37 3.20 -8.25 6.02
C VAL A 37 4.01 -8.70 7.24
N ILE A 38 4.28 -7.77 8.16
CA ILE A 38 5.06 -8.08 9.36
C ILE A 38 4.45 -9.22 10.16
N LYS A 39 3.13 -9.34 10.13
CA LYS A 39 2.39 -10.33 10.91
C LYS A 39 2.31 -11.70 10.23
N LEU A 40 2.82 -11.81 9.00
CA LEU A 40 2.71 -13.04 8.20
C LEU A 40 4.00 -13.85 8.23
N ASP A 41 3.84 -15.17 8.11
CA ASP A 41 5.00 -16.06 7.92
C ASP A 41 5.60 -15.82 6.54
N ASP A 42 6.86 -16.18 6.37
CA ASP A 42 7.57 -15.94 5.12
C ASP A 42 6.86 -16.53 3.90
N ASP A 43 6.35 -17.74 4.03
CA ASP A 43 5.64 -18.39 2.91
C ASP A 43 4.38 -17.62 2.53
N ILE A 44 3.62 -17.22 3.53
CA ILE A 44 2.38 -16.48 3.31
C ILE A 44 2.70 -15.07 2.80
N LYS A 45 3.77 -14.48 3.32
CA LYS A 45 4.22 -13.16 2.91
C LYS A 45 4.48 -13.13 1.39
N ASN A 46 5.18 -14.14 0.87
CA ASN A 46 5.46 -14.20 -0.56
C ASN A 46 4.20 -14.28 -1.40
N VAL A 47 3.23 -15.09 -0.96
CA VAL A 47 1.95 -15.20 -1.66
C VAL A 47 1.21 -13.87 -1.63
N TYR A 48 1.18 -13.24 -0.45
CA TYR A 48 0.47 -11.97 -0.26
C TYR A 48 1.04 -10.86 -1.15
N LEU A 49 2.38 -10.74 -1.20
CA LEU A 49 3.03 -9.70 -1.98
C LEU A 49 2.94 -9.93 -3.50
N ASN A 50 2.53 -11.12 -3.91
CA ASN A 50 2.34 -11.41 -5.33
C ASN A 50 0.93 -11.09 -5.82
N TYR A 51 0.02 -10.73 -4.94
CA TYR A 51 -1.31 -10.29 -5.35
C TYR A 51 -1.20 -9.00 -6.18
N PRO A 52 -2.08 -8.83 -7.17
CA PRO A 52 -1.97 -7.70 -8.10
C PRO A 52 -1.92 -6.32 -7.43
N ILE A 53 -2.78 -6.08 -6.45
CA ILE A 53 -2.84 -4.78 -5.77
C ILE A 53 -1.58 -4.53 -4.96
N GLU A 54 -1.16 -5.52 -4.15
CA GLU A 54 0.02 -5.38 -3.31
C GLU A 54 1.28 -5.20 -4.16
N LYS A 55 1.35 -5.92 -5.26
CA LYS A 55 2.47 -5.80 -6.18
C LYS A 55 2.54 -4.41 -6.80
N LYS A 56 1.38 -3.86 -7.17
CA LYS A 56 1.31 -2.52 -7.73
C LYS A 56 1.73 -1.46 -6.71
N ILE A 57 1.30 -1.62 -5.46
CA ILE A 57 1.67 -0.70 -4.38
C ILE A 57 3.18 -0.65 -4.24
N MET A 58 3.83 -1.80 -4.19
CA MET A 58 5.29 -1.87 -4.07
C MET A 58 5.97 -1.20 -5.25
N SER A 59 5.48 -1.47 -6.45
CA SER A 59 6.08 -0.91 -7.66
C SER A 59 5.94 0.60 -7.70
N GLU A 60 4.74 1.12 -7.43
CA GLU A 60 4.50 2.56 -7.45
C GLU A 60 5.29 3.27 -6.36
N TYR A 61 5.39 2.67 -5.19
CA TYR A 61 6.14 3.26 -4.09
C TYR A 61 7.61 3.40 -4.45
N ARG A 62 8.19 2.36 -5.07
CA ARG A 62 9.59 2.39 -5.48
C ARG A 62 9.85 3.51 -6.48
N LYS A 63 8.92 3.71 -7.42
CA LYS A 63 9.04 4.76 -8.41
C LYS A 63 8.99 6.13 -7.76
N ALA A 64 8.10 6.32 -6.80
CA ALA A 64 7.95 7.59 -6.11
C ALA A 64 9.20 7.92 -5.30
N VAL A 65 9.75 6.94 -4.61
CA VAL A 65 10.97 7.12 -3.82
C VAL A 65 12.14 7.47 -4.71
N LYS A 66 12.27 6.80 -5.86
CA LYS A 66 13.34 7.09 -6.80
C LYS A 66 13.27 8.51 -7.34
N LYS A 67 12.05 8.99 -7.61
CA LYS A 67 11.88 10.35 -8.10
C LYS A 67 12.26 11.37 -7.06
N SER A 68 12.01 11.07 -5.79
CA SER A 68 12.30 11.98 -4.69
C SER A 68 13.78 12.03 -4.35
N GLY A 69 14.47 10.97 -4.65
CA GLY A 69 15.89 10.85 -4.36
C GLY A 69 16.74 11.34 -5.49
#